data_976b5416322eda7709a79afc37dba2bd
#
_entry.id   976b5416322eda7709a79afc37dba2bd
#
_cell.length_a   1.000
_cell.length_b   1.000
_cell.length_c   1.000
_cell.angle_alpha   90.00
_cell.angle_beta   90.00
_cell.angle_gamma   90.00
#
_symmetry.space_group_name_H-M   'P 1'
#
loop_
_entity.id
_entity.type
_entity.pdbx_description
1 polymer ?
#
loop_
_entity_poly.entity_id
_entity_poly.type
_entity_poly.pdbx_seq_one_letter_code
_entity_poly.pdbx_strand_id
1 'polypeptide(L)'
;MSKTPAKVVAIIPARYHSNRFEGKPLAMIAGKPMIQHVVERAKQAKILSRVVVATDDERIAKAVTGFGGEVVMTRVDHVSGTDRLAEAAELLHIEEHSVVVNIQGDQPLFPPEVIEQVANPLLEDPALSMSTLIYKIIRPEEITDPNHVKTVFDCDKNALYFSRSPVPFQRNPEEEVQPTYYKHLGFYAYRKGFLLTFVALPEGEWERFEKLEQLRALEYGYRVRVVLTEHDSIEVDTPRDAQRVEAMIGL
;
A
#
# COMPACT_ATOMS: atom_id res chain seq x y z
N MET A 1 -10.90 27.49 -17.59
CA MET A 1 -9.52 27.26 -17.09
C MET A 1 -9.22 25.80 -17.36
N SER A 2 -8.24 25.50 -18.18
CA SER A 2 -7.77 24.13 -18.45
C SER A 2 -7.15 23.59 -17.15
N LYS A 3 -7.80 22.59 -16.50
CA LYS A 3 -7.19 21.93 -15.35
C LYS A 3 -6.00 21.13 -15.85
N THR A 4 -4.82 21.44 -15.34
CA THR A 4 -3.65 20.57 -15.53
C THR A 4 -4.03 19.15 -15.14
N PRO A 5 -3.72 18.13 -15.97
CA PRO A 5 -4.05 16.75 -15.61
C PRO A 5 -3.40 16.37 -14.28
N ALA A 6 -4.14 15.64 -13.46
CA ALA A 6 -3.63 15.17 -12.16
C ALA A 6 -2.38 14.32 -12.37
N LYS A 7 -1.28 14.68 -11.72
CA LYS A 7 -0.05 13.88 -11.73
C LYS A 7 -0.19 12.72 -10.76
N VAL A 8 0.43 11.59 -11.10
CA VAL A 8 0.54 10.44 -10.21
C VAL A 8 1.97 10.34 -9.70
N VAL A 9 2.13 10.35 -8.39
CA VAL A 9 3.44 10.28 -7.72
C VAL A 9 3.44 9.08 -6.77
N ALA A 10 4.43 8.20 -6.90
CA ALA A 10 4.63 7.14 -5.93
C ALA A 10 5.55 7.62 -4.80
N ILE A 11 5.14 7.37 -3.56
CA ILE A 11 5.96 7.56 -2.38
C ILE A 11 6.07 6.21 -1.66
N ILE A 12 7.30 5.83 -1.33
CA ILE A 12 7.65 4.58 -0.68
C ILE A 12 8.14 4.91 0.72
N PRO A 13 7.30 4.78 1.77
CA PRO A 13 7.75 4.99 3.13
C PRO A 13 8.71 3.87 3.54
N ALA A 14 9.86 4.25 4.08
CA ALA A 14 10.87 3.31 4.54
C ALA A 14 11.46 3.78 5.88
N ARG A 15 11.46 2.88 6.88
CA ARG A 15 12.10 3.11 8.18
C ARG A 15 13.10 2.01 8.48
N TYR A 16 14.17 2.37 9.15
CA TYR A 16 15.21 1.41 9.50
C TYR A 16 14.78 0.49 10.66
N HIS A 17 14.17 1.09 11.68
CA HIS A 17 13.74 0.34 12.87
C HIS A 17 12.48 -0.47 12.59
N SER A 18 12.59 -1.77 12.80
CA SER A 18 11.49 -2.73 12.72
C SER A 18 11.72 -3.82 13.77
N ASN A 19 10.68 -4.16 14.53
CA ASN A 19 10.78 -5.14 15.62
C ASN A 19 11.08 -6.57 15.13
N ARG A 20 10.61 -6.92 13.92
CA ARG A 20 10.75 -8.27 13.34
C ARG A 20 11.98 -8.43 12.47
N PHE A 21 12.40 -7.36 11.82
CA PHE A 21 13.52 -7.37 10.87
C PHE A 21 14.16 -5.98 10.80
N GLU A 22 15.11 -5.70 11.70
CA GLU A 22 15.83 -4.42 11.73
C GLU A 22 16.61 -4.21 10.44
N GLY A 23 16.58 -2.98 9.91
CA GLY A 23 17.23 -2.65 8.64
C GLY A 23 16.59 -3.29 7.41
N LYS A 24 15.36 -3.78 7.54
CA LYS A 24 14.59 -4.47 6.48
C LYS A 24 14.71 -3.82 5.08
N PRO A 25 14.58 -2.48 4.89
CA PRO A 25 14.72 -1.87 3.56
C PRO A 25 16.09 -2.06 2.91
N LEU A 26 17.14 -2.27 3.73
CA LEU A 26 18.51 -2.47 3.28
C LEU A 26 18.92 -3.95 3.20
N ALA A 27 18.02 -4.88 3.53
CA ALA A 27 18.27 -6.30 3.39
C ALA A 27 18.60 -6.64 1.94
N MET A 28 19.68 -7.39 1.74
CA MET A 28 20.15 -7.76 0.41
C MET A 28 19.31 -8.91 -0.14
N ILE A 29 18.79 -8.74 -1.35
CA ILE A 29 18.03 -9.71 -2.11
C ILE A 29 18.62 -9.72 -3.52
N ALA A 30 19.13 -10.85 -3.97
CA ALA A 30 19.76 -11.01 -5.29
C ALA A 30 20.79 -9.89 -5.61
N GLY A 31 21.64 -9.56 -4.63
CA GLY A 31 22.70 -8.57 -4.78
C GLY A 31 22.30 -7.10 -4.74
N LYS A 32 21.02 -6.78 -4.44
CA LYS A 32 20.51 -5.40 -4.31
C LYS A 32 19.77 -5.23 -2.98
N PRO A 33 19.79 -4.03 -2.36
CA PRO A 33 18.91 -3.73 -1.24
C PRO A 33 17.43 -3.91 -1.61
N MET A 34 16.61 -4.41 -0.70
CA MET A 34 15.17 -4.62 -0.94
C MET A 34 14.47 -3.37 -1.46
N ILE A 35 14.77 -2.20 -0.89
CA ILE A 35 14.20 -0.91 -1.32
C ILE A 35 14.54 -0.58 -2.79
N GLN A 36 15.69 -1.04 -3.30
CA GLN A 36 16.07 -0.83 -4.70
C GLN A 36 15.15 -1.63 -5.64
N HIS A 37 14.81 -2.88 -5.29
CA HIS A 37 13.85 -3.67 -6.06
C HIS A 37 12.49 -2.97 -6.14
N VAL A 38 11.99 -2.43 -5.02
CA VAL A 38 10.72 -1.70 -4.98
C VAL A 38 10.75 -0.47 -5.88
N VAL A 39 11.82 0.34 -5.78
CA VAL A 39 11.99 1.56 -6.60
C VAL A 39 12.12 1.24 -8.09
N GLU A 40 12.92 0.24 -8.45
CA GLU A 40 13.12 -0.15 -9.85
C GLU A 40 11.84 -0.68 -10.49
N ARG A 41 11.01 -1.43 -9.74
CA ARG A 41 9.71 -1.88 -10.21
C ARG A 41 8.70 -0.74 -10.34
N ALA A 42 8.63 0.13 -9.33
CA ALA A 42 7.76 1.30 -9.38
C ALA A 42 8.08 2.19 -10.59
N LYS A 43 9.36 2.41 -10.91
CA LYS A 43 9.78 3.19 -12.07
C LYS A 43 9.34 2.62 -13.43
N GLN A 44 8.92 1.36 -13.50
CA GLN A 44 8.42 0.75 -14.73
C GLN A 44 6.94 1.11 -15.00
N ALA A 45 6.19 1.57 -14.00
CA ALA A 45 4.81 2.01 -14.17
C ALA A 45 4.76 3.36 -14.90
N LYS A 46 4.23 3.35 -16.14
CA LYS A 46 4.26 4.51 -17.04
C LYS A 46 3.41 5.69 -16.56
N ILE A 47 2.42 5.41 -15.72
CA ILE A 47 1.53 6.43 -15.16
C ILE A 47 2.25 7.36 -14.17
N LEU A 48 3.35 6.90 -13.57
CA LEU A 48 4.08 7.65 -12.56
C LEU A 48 4.92 8.77 -13.19
N SER A 49 4.71 9.97 -12.70
CA SER A 49 5.56 11.11 -13.02
C SER A 49 6.82 11.17 -12.14
N ARG A 50 6.79 10.52 -10.96
CA ARG A 50 7.86 10.55 -9.97
C ARG A 50 7.77 9.35 -9.04
N VAL A 51 8.93 8.84 -8.58
CA VAL A 51 9.04 7.78 -7.56
C VAL A 51 10.02 8.24 -6.50
N VAL A 52 9.58 8.38 -5.25
CA VAL A 52 10.36 8.94 -4.15
C VAL A 52 10.32 8.01 -2.94
N VAL A 53 11.46 7.78 -2.30
CA VAL A 53 11.53 7.10 -1.00
C VAL A 53 11.44 8.16 0.11
N ALA A 54 10.52 7.98 1.05
CA ALA A 54 10.39 8.82 2.24
C ALA A 54 10.98 8.10 3.45
N THR A 55 12.01 8.66 4.06
CA THR A 55 12.71 8.03 5.18
C THR A 55 13.20 9.05 6.20
N ASP A 56 13.40 8.59 7.44
CA ASP A 56 14.05 9.32 8.54
C ASP A 56 15.49 8.85 8.80
N ASP A 57 15.99 7.90 8.01
CA ASP A 57 17.27 7.24 8.24
C ASP A 57 18.29 7.54 7.14
N GLU A 58 19.43 8.12 7.51
CA GLU A 58 20.49 8.49 6.57
C GLU A 58 21.11 7.29 5.84
N ARG A 59 21.10 6.09 6.44
CA ARG A 59 21.61 4.86 5.81
C ARG A 59 20.73 4.47 4.64
N ILE A 60 19.41 4.59 4.80
CA ILE A 60 18.44 4.34 3.71
C ILE A 60 18.60 5.42 2.65
N ALA A 61 18.68 6.70 3.05
CA ALA A 61 18.84 7.81 2.11
C ALA A 61 20.12 7.65 1.28
N LYS A 62 21.24 7.28 1.91
CA LYS A 62 22.52 7.03 1.23
C LYS A 62 22.42 5.85 0.26
N ALA A 63 21.75 4.76 0.64
CA ALA A 63 21.56 3.63 -0.25
C ALA A 63 20.70 4.01 -1.47
N VAL A 64 19.58 4.72 -1.25
CA VAL A 64 18.68 5.18 -2.32
C VAL A 64 19.39 6.09 -3.31
N THR A 65 20.13 7.09 -2.82
CA THR A 65 20.92 7.99 -3.69
C THR A 65 22.04 7.24 -4.41
N GLY A 66 22.64 6.23 -3.75
CA GLY A 66 23.71 5.41 -4.32
C GLY A 66 23.30 4.64 -5.58
N PHE A 67 22.06 4.19 -5.69
CA PHE A 67 21.53 3.57 -6.91
C PHE A 67 20.74 4.52 -7.84
N GLY A 68 20.80 5.85 -7.60
CA GLY A 68 20.13 6.85 -8.42
C GLY A 68 18.62 6.95 -8.18
N GLY A 69 18.16 6.56 -6.99
CA GLY A 69 16.79 6.79 -6.51
C GLY A 69 16.64 8.22 -5.98
N GLU A 70 15.39 8.67 -5.92
CA GLU A 70 15.04 9.94 -5.28
C GLU A 70 14.59 9.68 -3.84
N VAL A 71 15.03 10.54 -2.92
CA VAL A 71 14.73 10.42 -1.50
C VAL A 71 14.31 11.76 -0.91
N VAL A 72 13.36 11.75 0.02
CA VAL A 72 13.00 12.87 0.86
C VAL A 72 13.17 12.47 2.33
N MET A 73 13.87 13.33 3.08
CA MET A 73 14.03 13.14 4.53
C MET A 73 12.78 13.65 5.26
N THR A 74 12.26 12.83 6.14
CA THR A 74 11.07 13.09 6.94
C THR A 74 11.40 13.00 8.44
N ARG A 75 10.51 13.48 9.30
CA ARG A 75 10.69 13.39 10.74
C ARG A 75 10.73 11.94 11.24
N VAL A 76 11.35 11.74 12.39
CA VAL A 76 11.51 10.41 13.03
C VAL A 76 10.28 9.97 13.82
N ASP A 77 9.41 10.92 14.22
CA ASP A 77 8.31 10.74 15.17
C ASP A 77 6.99 10.30 14.55
N HIS A 78 6.99 9.93 13.25
CA HIS A 78 5.80 9.41 12.60
C HIS A 78 5.33 8.09 13.21
N VAL A 79 4.05 8.05 13.56
CA VAL A 79 3.41 6.85 14.13
C VAL A 79 3.17 5.80 13.05
N SER A 80 2.81 6.23 11.83
CA SER A 80 2.48 5.35 10.71
C SER A 80 3.29 5.67 9.44
N GLY A 81 3.24 4.72 8.48
CA GLY A 81 3.76 4.96 7.13
C GLY A 81 2.97 6.03 6.39
N THR A 82 1.68 6.17 6.66
CA THR A 82 0.79 7.14 6.03
C THR A 82 1.06 8.56 6.51
N ASP A 83 1.40 8.74 7.80
CA ASP A 83 1.85 10.06 8.33
C ASP A 83 3.13 10.51 7.61
N ARG A 84 4.08 9.58 7.43
CA ARG A 84 5.32 9.85 6.68
C ARG A 84 5.04 10.21 5.23
N LEU A 85 4.08 9.52 4.61
CA LEU A 85 3.63 9.77 3.25
C LEU A 85 3.07 11.19 3.10
N ALA A 86 2.25 11.63 4.06
CA ALA A 86 1.64 12.95 4.08
C ALA A 86 2.71 14.07 4.18
N GLU A 87 3.64 13.96 5.14
CA GLU A 87 4.76 14.92 5.25
C GLU A 87 5.60 14.95 3.97
N ALA A 88 5.95 13.79 3.42
CA ALA A 88 6.70 13.71 2.17
C ALA A 88 5.96 14.41 1.02
N ALA A 89 4.65 14.23 0.92
CA ALA A 89 3.83 14.87 -0.12
C ALA A 89 3.81 16.41 0.03
N GLU A 90 3.89 16.93 1.26
CA GLU A 90 4.03 18.37 1.51
C GLU A 90 5.43 18.89 1.18
N LEU A 91 6.48 18.23 1.65
CA LEU A 91 7.87 18.59 1.38
C LEU A 91 8.20 18.59 -0.13
N LEU A 92 7.58 17.69 -0.87
CA LEU A 92 7.71 17.58 -2.32
C LEU A 92 6.81 18.55 -3.09
N HIS A 93 6.03 19.40 -2.40
CA HIS A 93 5.08 20.34 -2.97
C HIS A 93 4.11 19.72 -3.99
N ILE A 94 3.62 18.50 -3.69
CA ILE A 94 2.64 17.81 -4.53
C ILE A 94 1.32 18.59 -4.52
N GLU A 95 0.75 18.83 -5.71
CA GLU A 95 -0.51 19.56 -5.85
C GLU A 95 -1.69 18.78 -5.24
N GLU A 96 -2.67 19.47 -4.64
CA GLU A 96 -3.79 18.86 -3.91
C GLU A 96 -4.63 17.86 -4.72
N HIS A 97 -4.78 18.12 -6.01
CA HIS A 97 -5.56 17.25 -6.91
C HIS A 97 -4.74 16.08 -7.48
N SER A 98 -3.44 16.03 -7.24
CA SER A 98 -2.58 14.91 -7.65
C SER A 98 -2.90 13.63 -6.87
N VAL A 99 -2.58 12.51 -7.48
CA VAL A 99 -2.72 11.19 -6.87
C VAL A 99 -1.38 10.77 -6.28
N VAL A 100 -1.38 10.42 -5.00
CA VAL A 100 -0.22 9.86 -4.29
C VAL A 100 -0.45 8.36 -4.13
N VAL A 101 0.42 7.55 -4.72
CA VAL A 101 0.40 6.09 -4.55
C VAL A 101 1.36 5.72 -3.43
N ASN A 102 0.84 5.06 -2.40
CA ASN A 102 1.61 4.45 -1.32
C ASN A 102 2.04 3.04 -1.73
N ILE A 103 3.33 2.84 -1.93
CA ILE A 103 3.93 1.53 -2.21
C ILE A 103 4.69 1.09 -0.98
N GLN A 104 4.36 -0.08 -0.44
CA GLN A 104 5.06 -0.60 0.74
C GLN A 104 6.50 -0.96 0.40
N GLY A 105 7.45 -0.47 1.24
CA GLY A 105 8.88 -0.71 1.05
C GLY A 105 9.32 -2.17 1.25
N ASP A 106 8.41 -3.04 1.67
CA ASP A 106 8.63 -4.46 1.94
C ASP A 106 7.97 -5.41 0.94
N GLN A 107 7.46 -4.87 -0.16
CA GLN A 107 6.88 -5.66 -1.26
C GLN A 107 7.76 -5.56 -2.52
N PRO A 108 8.90 -6.28 -2.60
CA PRO A 108 9.85 -6.16 -3.69
C PRO A 108 9.40 -6.83 -5.00
N LEU A 109 8.34 -7.66 -4.94
CA LEU A 109 7.83 -8.42 -6.08
C LEU A 109 6.37 -8.06 -6.36
N PHE A 110 6.15 -6.97 -7.10
CA PHE A 110 4.84 -6.64 -7.65
C PHE A 110 4.98 -6.31 -9.14
N PRO A 111 3.98 -6.64 -9.97
CA PRO A 111 3.97 -6.17 -11.37
C PRO A 111 3.65 -4.67 -11.40
N PRO A 112 4.30 -3.88 -12.28
CA PRO A 112 4.07 -2.43 -12.36
C PRO A 112 2.62 -2.03 -12.61
N GLU A 113 1.83 -2.89 -13.24
CA GLU A 113 0.42 -2.69 -13.57
C GLU A 113 -0.46 -2.47 -12.32
N VAL A 114 -0.08 -3.01 -11.16
CA VAL A 114 -0.85 -2.82 -9.91
C VAL A 114 -0.89 -1.35 -9.49
N ILE A 115 0.15 -0.57 -9.85
CA ILE A 115 0.21 0.87 -9.59
C ILE A 115 -0.82 1.61 -10.45
N GLU A 116 -0.94 1.24 -11.72
CA GLU A 116 -1.94 1.80 -12.62
C GLU A 116 -3.35 1.42 -12.16
N GLN A 117 -3.55 0.15 -11.78
CA GLN A 117 -4.83 -0.34 -11.29
C GLN A 117 -5.32 0.43 -10.06
N VAL A 118 -4.45 0.68 -9.07
CA VAL A 118 -4.85 1.39 -7.86
C VAL A 118 -5.05 2.89 -8.09
N ALA A 119 -4.34 3.51 -9.04
CA ALA A 119 -4.44 4.95 -9.30
C ALA A 119 -5.62 5.34 -10.21
N ASN A 120 -5.95 4.50 -11.20
CA ASN A 120 -6.95 4.79 -12.23
C ASN A 120 -8.33 5.22 -11.68
N PRO A 121 -8.92 4.58 -10.65
CA PRO A 121 -10.22 5.01 -10.14
C PRO A 121 -10.23 6.48 -9.71
N LEU A 122 -9.12 6.96 -9.13
CA LEU A 122 -9.02 8.36 -8.71
C LEU A 122 -8.83 9.32 -9.89
N LEU A 123 -8.26 8.86 -10.99
CA LEU A 123 -8.12 9.68 -12.21
C LEU A 123 -9.44 9.79 -12.96
N GLU A 124 -10.23 8.71 -12.97
CA GLU A 124 -11.51 8.61 -13.68
C GLU A 124 -12.65 9.30 -12.91
N ASP A 125 -12.70 9.19 -11.59
CA ASP A 125 -13.75 9.78 -10.74
C ASP A 125 -13.18 10.81 -9.76
N PRO A 126 -13.37 12.12 -10.02
CA PRO A 126 -12.93 13.18 -9.12
C PRO A 126 -13.56 13.15 -7.71
N ALA A 127 -14.68 12.45 -7.52
CA ALA A 127 -15.32 12.32 -6.20
C ALA A 127 -14.68 11.24 -5.31
N LEU A 128 -13.85 10.37 -5.89
CA LEU A 128 -13.12 9.38 -5.12
C LEU A 128 -11.86 10.01 -4.51
N SER A 129 -11.65 9.70 -3.24
CA SER A 129 -10.52 10.23 -2.45
C SER A 129 -9.44 9.19 -2.18
N MET A 130 -9.82 7.89 -2.16
CA MET A 130 -8.96 6.77 -1.78
C MET A 130 -9.35 5.51 -2.54
N SER A 131 -8.35 4.73 -2.91
CA SER A 131 -8.51 3.38 -3.48
C SER A 131 -7.45 2.43 -2.94
N THR A 132 -7.74 1.13 -3.04
CA THR A 132 -6.82 0.07 -2.66
C THR A 132 -7.04 -1.19 -3.50
N LEU A 133 -6.07 -2.11 -3.49
CA LEU A 133 -6.15 -3.37 -4.22
C LEU A 133 -6.69 -4.49 -3.35
N ILE A 134 -7.43 -5.40 -3.98
CA ILE A 134 -7.88 -6.65 -3.39
C ILE A 134 -7.56 -7.81 -4.33
N TYR A 135 -7.34 -8.99 -3.75
CA TYR A 135 -7.05 -10.21 -4.48
C TYR A 135 -8.01 -11.31 -4.05
N LYS A 136 -8.51 -12.11 -5.00
CA LYS A 136 -9.36 -13.27 -4.68
C LYS A 136 -8.51 -14.32 -3.95
N ILE A 137 -8.92 -14.70 -2.75
CA ILE A 137 -8.25 -15.77 -2.01
C ILE A 137 -8.43 -17.09 -2.75
N ILE A 138 -7.32 -17.72 -3.10
CA ILE A 138 -7.26 -19.02 -3.79
C ILE A 138 -6.77 -20.14 -2.88
N ARG A 139 -6.09 -19.80 -1.77
CA ARG A 139 -5.59 -20.73 -0.76
C ARG A 139 -6.53 -20.71 0.45
N PRO A 140 -7.26 -21.79 0.74
CA PRO A 140 -8.26 -21.80 1.80
C PRO A 140 -7.72 -21.44 3.19
N GLU A 141 -6.46 -21.75 3.48
CA GLU A 141 -5.80 -21.42 4.74
C GLU A 141 -5.70 -19.91 4.99
N GLU A 142 -5.66 -19.08 3.94
CA GLU A 142 -5.62 -17.62 4.07
C GLU A 142 -6.94 -17.02 4.60
N ILE A 143 -8.06 -17.75 4.47
CA ILE A 143 -9.37 -17.26 4.91
C ILE A 143 -9.39 -17.07 6.43
N THR A 144 -8.81 -18.02 7.17
CA THR A 144 -8.79 -18.00 8.63
C THR A 144 -7.55 -17.37 9.24
N ASP A 145 -6.50 -17.12 8.42
CA ASP A 145 -5.29 -16.46 8.89
C ASP A 145 -5.54 -14.96 9.10
N PRO A 146 -5.38 -14.42 10.32
CA PRO A 146 -5.60 -13.01 10.64
C PRO A 146 -4.57 -12.06 9.98
N ASN A 147 -3.47 -12.58 9.44
CA ASN A 147 -2.48 -11.78 8.72
C ASN A 147 -2.97 -11.42 7.31
N HIS A 148 -3.84 -12.23 6.73
CA HIS A 148 -4.53 -11.91 5.48
C HIS A 148 -5.85 -11.19 5.80
N VAL A 149 -5.88 -9.87 5.62
CA VAL A 149 -7.04 -9.04 5.91
C VAL A 149 -8.11 -9.28 4.85
N LYS A 150 -9.30 -9.73 5.27
CA LYS A 150 -10.45 -9.92 4.37
C LYS A 150 -11.21 -8.63 4.18
N THR A 151 -11.90 -8.51 3.05
CA THR A 151 -12.78 -7.36 2.77
C THR A 151 -14.04 -7.78 2.05
N VAL A 152 -15.10 -7.04 2.33
CA VAL A 152 -16.37 -7.08 1.61
C VAL A 152 -16.66 -5.70 1.03
N PHE A 153 -17.36 -5.65 -0.10
CA PHE A 153 -17.60 -4.42 -0.84
C PHE A 153 -18.97 -4.45 -1.51
N ASP A 154 -19.49 -3.28 -1.85
CA ASP A 154 -20.76 -3.10 -2.52
C ASP A 154 -20.68 -3.35 -4.05
N CYS A 155 -21.82 -3.23 -4.74
CA CYS A 155 -21.89 -3.41 -6.19
C CYS A 155 -21.07 -2.37 -6.96
N ASP A 156 -20.84 -1.20 -6.37
CA ASP A 156 -20.05 -0.11 -6.93
C ASP A 156 -18.55 -0.26 -6.60
N LYS A 157 -18.16 -1.38 -5.97
CA LYS A 157 -16.78 -1.65 -5.56
C LYS A 157 -16.26 -0.67 -4.47
N ASN A 158 -17.12 -0.16 -3.61
CA ASN A 158 -16.69 0.52 -2.40
C ASN A 158 -16.60 -0.48 -1.25
N ALA A 159 -15.51 -0.43 -0.47
CA ALA A 159 -15.36 -1.27 0.69
C ALA A 159 -16.47 -1.01 1.71
N LEU A 160 -17.05 -2.07 2.24
CA LEU A 160 -18.00 -2.02 3.35
C LEU A 160 -17.29 -2.26 4.69
N TYR A 161 -16.29 -3.15 4.70
CA TYR A 161 -15.48 -3.43 5.88
C TYR A 161 -14.19 -4.15 5.51
N PHE A 162 -13.18 -4.02 6.38
CA PHE A 162 -11.94 -4.80 6.37
C PHE A 162 -11.81 -5.52 7.72
N SER A 163 -11.52 -6.82 7.72
CA SER A 163 -11.42 -7.59 8.94
C SER A 163 -10.31 -8.64 8.91
N ARG A 164 -9.70 -8.86 10.06
CA ARG A 164 -8.82 -10.02 10.28
C ARG A 164 -9.60 -11.32 10.38
N SER A 165 -10.87 -11.25 10.81
CA SER A 165 -11.79 -12.38 10.80
C SER A 165 -12.27 -12.74 9.40
N PRO A 166 -12.67 -14.00 9.13
CA PRO A 166 -13.36 -14.36 7.89
C PRO A 166 -14.64 -13.53 7.68
N VAL A 167 -14.72 -12.76 6.59
CA VAL A 167 -15.92 -12.05 6.15
C VAL A 167 -16.06 -12.25 4.63
N PRO A 168 -17.28 -12.58 4.12
CA PRO A 168 -18.52 -12.81 4.88
C PRO A 168 -18.48 -14.10 5.72
N PHE A 169 -19.30 -14.15 6.78
CA PHE A 169 -19.48 -15.38 7.54
C PHE A 169 -20.36 -16.36 6.77
N GLN A 170 -19.87 -17.56 6.56
CA GLN A 170 -20.64 -18.63 5.94
C GLN A 170 -21.44 -19.37 7.02
N ARG A 171 -22.76 -19.14 7.02
CA ARG A 171 -23.64 -19.74 8.03
C ARG A 171 -23.82 -21.26 7.81
N ASN A 172 -23.94 -21.70 6.56
CA ASN A 172 -24.19 -23.08 6.19
C ASN A 172 -22.96 -23.61 5.40
N PRO A 173 -21.99 -24.23 6.06
CA PRO A 173 -20.78 -24.73 5.39
C PRO A 173 -21.03 -25.87 4.40
N GLU A 174 -22.19 -26.55 4.52
CA GLU A 174 -22.60 -27.66 3.64
C GLU A 174 -23.21 -27.20 2.31
N GLU A 175 -23.38 -25.90 2.08
CA GLU A 175 -23.88 -25.39 0.82
C GLU A 175 -22.88 -25.64 -0.31
N GLU A 176 -23.37 -26.05 -1.50
CA GLU A 176 -22.55 -26.29 -2.67
C GLU A 176 -21.83 -24.99 -3.15
N VAL A 177 -22.51 -23.84 -2.99
CA VAL A 177 -21.94 -22.54 -3.38
C VAL A 177 -21.21 -21.93 -2.19
N GLN A 178 -19.91 -21.84 -2.31
CA GLN A 178 -19.07 -21.22 -1.29
C GLN A 178 -18.91 -19.71 -1.54
N PRO A 179 -18.83 -18.86 -0.50
CA PRO A 179 -18.57 -17.45 -0.68
C PRO A 179 -17.17 -17.22 -1.28
N THR A 180 -17.08 -16.24 -2.15
CA THR A 180 -15.77 -15.78 -2.62
C THR A 180 -15.17 -14.83 -1.58
N TYR A 181 -13.99 -15.16 -1.09
CA TYR A 181 -13.24 -14.32 -0.18
C TYR A 181 -12.20 -13.49 -0.93
N TYR A 182 -12.00 -12.25 -0.48
CA TYR A 182 -11.01 -11.34 -1.01
C TYR A 182 -10.10 -10.85 0.10
N LYS A 183 -8.78 -10.86 -0.15
CA LYS A 183 -7.81 -10.25 0.75
C LYS A 183 -7.38 -8.89 0.23
N HIS A 184 -7.17 -7.99 1.15
CA HIS A 184 -6.61 -6.67 0.93
C HIS A 184 -5.09 -6.77 0.71
N LEU A 185 -4.60 -5.98 -0.26
CA LEU A 185 -3.17 -5.90 -0.56
C LEU A 185 -2.67 -4.49 -0.23
N GLY A 186 -1.87 -4.22 0.67
CA GLY A 186 -1.43 -2.91 1.20
C GLY A 186 -1.00 -1.80 0.20
N PHE A 187 -1.46 -1.85 -1.05
CA PHE A 187 -1.30 -0.77 -2.03
C PHE A 187 -2.46 0.20 -1.93
N TYR A 188 -2.14 1.47 -1.82
CA TYR A 188 -3.15 2.52 -1.74
C TYR A 188 -2.85 3.66 -2.71
N ALA A 189 -3.91 4.29 -3.20
CA ALA A 189 -3.81 5.60 -3.83
C ALA A 189 -4.73 6.59 -3.11
N TYR A 190 -4.24 7.80 -2.96
CA TYR A 190 -4.93 8.91 -2.30
C TYR A 190 -4.91 10.14 -3.18
N ARG A 191 -5.98 10.95 -3.17
CA ARG A 191 -5.81 12.35 -3.51
C ARG A 191 -4.97 13.02 -2.45
N LYS A 192 -3.99 13.84 -2.85
CA LYS A 192 -3.10 14.48 -1.88
C LYS A 192 -3.87 15.30 -0.83
N GLY A 193 -4.89 16.04 -1.23
CA GLY A 193 -5.72 16.79 -0.28
C GLY A 193 -6.45 15.88 0.72
N PHE A 194 -6.94 14.73 0.28
CA PHE A 194 -7.54 13.75 1.18
C PHE A 194 -6.51 13.08 2.09
N LEU A 195 -5.32 12.77 1.58
CA LEU A 195 -4.23 12.21 2.40
C LEU A 195 -3.94 13.07 3.63
N LEU A 196 -3.86 14.39 3.45
CA LEU A 196 -3.68 15.33 4.56
C LEU A 196 -4.89 15.34 5.52
N THR A 197 -6.11 15.24 4.99
CA THR A 197 -7.32 15.12 5.81
C THR A 197 -7.27 13.80 6.61
N PHE A 198 -6.92 12.70 5.98
CA PHE A 198 -6.91 11.37 6.57
C PHE A 198 -5.96 11.27 7.77
N VAL A 199 -4.72 11.78 7.65
CA VAL A 199 -3.76 11.75 8.76
C VAL A 199 -4.12 12.69 9.90
N ALA A 200 -4.97 13.70 9.66
CA ALA A 200 -5.49 14.59 10.67
C ALA A 200 -6.70 14.02 11.43
N LEU A 201 -7.34 12.95 10.93
CA LEU A 201 -8.43 12.28 11.63
C LEU A 201 -7.91 11.56 12.88
N PRO A 202 -8.63 11.62 14.01
CA PRO A 202 -8.32 10.80 15.18
C PRO A 202 -8.38 9.29 14.84
N GLU A 203 -7.59 8.47 15.56
CA GLU A 203 -7.67 7.02 15.46
C GLU A 203 -9.11 6.55 15.71
N GLY A 204 -9.63 5.73 14.80
CA GLY A 204 -10.96 5.18 14.90
C GLY A 204 -11.05 3.99 15.88
N GLU A 205 -12.26 3.65 16.31
CA GLU A 205 -12.47 2.51 17.21
C GLU A 205 -12.17 1.18 16.51
N TRP A 206 -12.66 0.99 15.30
CA TRP A 206 -12.42 -0.23 14.52
C TRP A 206 -10.96 -0.35 14.11
N GLU A 207 -10.35 0.76 13.69
CA GLU A 207 -8.91 0.82 13.42
C GLU A 207 -8.11 0.32 14.63
N ARG A 208 -8.45 0.81 15.83
CA ARG A 208 -7.75 0.47 17.06
C ARG A 208 -7.83 -1.02 17.41
N PHE A 209 -9.00 -1.66 17.20
CA PHE A 209 -9.19 -3.08 17.51
C PHE A 209 -8.63 -4.01 16.42
N GLU A 210 -8.91 -3.73 15.16
CA GLU A 210 -8.43 -4.54 14.04
C GLU A 210 -6.95 -4.26 13.70
N LYS A 211 -6.39 -3.12 14.17
CA LYS A 211 -5.07 -2.61 13.76
C LYS A 211 -4.97 -2.50 12.23
N LEU A 212 -5.99 -1.88 11.66
CA LEU A 212 -6.17 -1.65 10.23
C LEU A 212 -6.48 -0.17 9.98
N GLU A 213 -5.47 0.59 9.58
CA GLU A 213 -5.54 2.05 9.42
C GLU A 213 -6.65 2.50 8.45
N GLN A 214 -6.90 1.74 7.40
CA GLN A 214 -7.94 2.07 6.39
C GLN A 214 -9.37 2.06 6.95
N LEU A 215 -9.62 1.42 8.08
CA LEU A 215 -10.92 1.47 8.76
C LEU A 215 -11.25 2.88 9.24
N ARG A 216 -10.26 3.70 9.58
CA ARG A 216 -10.45 5.12 9.91
C ARG A 216 -11.23 5.85 8.83
N ALA A 217 -10.89 5.62 7.54
CA ALA A 217 -11.63 6.24 6.45
C ALA A 217 -13.11 5.85 6.47
N LEU A 218 -13.44 4.58 6.67
CA LEU A 218 -14.82 4.09 6.73
C LEU A 218 -15.57 4.63 7.95
N GLU A 219 -14.94 4.67 9.13
CA GLU A 219 -15.54 5.19 10.36
C GLU A 219 -15.91 6.67 10.23
N TYR A 220 -15.14 7.45 9.48
CA TYR A 220 -15.42 8.87 9.20
C TYR A 220 -16.26 9.11 7.95
N GLY A 221 -16.86 8.05 7.37
CA GLY A 221 -17.80 8.14 6.26
C GLY A 221 -17.17 8.36 4.89
N TYR A 222 -15.88 8.16 4.75
CA TYR A 222 -15.20 8.23 3.45
C TYR A 222 -15.30 6.89 2.70
N ARG A 223 -15.48 6.97 1.38
CA ARG A 223 -15.49 5.80 0.53
C ARG A 223 -14.07 5.36 0.20
N VAL A 224 -13.81 4.06 0.30
CA VAL A 224 -12.59 3.41 -0.15
C VAL A 224 -12.92 2.54 -1.35
N ARG A 225 -12.46 2.90 -2.54
CA ARG A 225 -12.65 2.11 -3.74
C ARG A 225 -11.72 0.90 -3.70
N VAL A 226 -12.29 -0.31 -3.84
CA VAL A 226 -11.49 -1.53 -4.00
C VAL A 226 -11.36 -1.89 -5.47
N VAL A 227 -10.17 -2.30 -5.87
CA VAL A 227 -9.87 -2.73 -7.24
C VAL A 227 -9.40 -4.17 -7.20
N LEU A 228 -10.09 -5.04 -7.92
CA LEU A 228 -9.68 -6.44 -8.04
C LEU A 228 -8.47 -6.54 -8.97
N THR A 229 -7.42 -7.18 -8.48
CA THR A 229 -6.25 -7.54 -9.27
C THR A 229 -6.10 -9.06 -9.38
N GLU A 230 -5.45 -9.51 -10.45
CA GLU A 230 -5.06 -10.91 -10.65
C GLU A 230 -3.68 -11.21 -10.06
N HIS A 231 -3.02 -10.21 -9.49
CA HIS A 231 -1.67 -10.30 -8.95
C HIS A 231 -1.70 -10.34 -7.42
N ASP A 232 -1.22 -11.44 -6.86
CA ASP A 232 -0.96 -11.53 -5.41
C ASP A 232 0.30 -10.74 -5.07
N SER A 233 0.42 -10.28 -3.83
CA SER A 233 1.62 -9.62 -3.33
C SER A 233 2.32 -10.46 -2.27
N ILE A 234 3.65 -10.39 -2.25
CA ILE A 234 4.49 -11.08 -1.27
C ILE A 234 5.17 -10.03 -0.42
N GLU A 235 4.84 -10.02 0.86
CA GLU A 235 5.47 -9.16 1.85
C GLU A 235 6.70 -9.85 2.44
N VAL A 236 7.75 -9.07 2.66
CA VAL A 236 8.97 -9.52 3.33
C VAL A 236 8.94 -9.00 4.76
N ASP A 237 8.54 -9.83 5.70
CA ASP A 237 8.46 -9.49 7.12
C ASP A 237 9.59 -10.07 7.95
N THR A 238 10.21 -11.14 7.45
CA THR A 238 11.29 -11.87 8.13
C THR A 238 12.46 -12.13 7.17
N PRO A 239 13.67 -12.45 7.68
CA PRO A 239 14.77 -12.90 6.84
C PRO A 239 14.45 -14.13 5.98
N ARG A 240 13.54 -15.00 6.43
CA ARG A 240 13.09 -16.17 5.66
C ARG A 240 12.27 -15.75 4.44
N ASP A 241 11.45 -14.71 4.57
CA ASP A 241 10.69 -14.18 3.44
C ASP A 241 11.63 -13.55 2.40
N ALA A 242 12.69 -12.86 2.85
CA ALA A 242 13.71 -12.33 1.95
C ALA A 242 14.40 -13.44 1.12
N GLN A 243 14.75 -14.56 1.75
CA GLN A 243 15.32 -15.72 1.05
C GLN A 243 14.34 -16.35 0.04
N ARG A 244 13.05 -16.41 0.42
CA ARG A 244 11.99 -16.89 -0.47
C ARG A 244 11.85 -15.99 -1.71
N VAL A 245 11.86 -14.67 -1.51
CA VAL A 245 11.80 -13.69 -2.60
C VAL A 245 13.04 -13.78 -3.48
N GLU A 246 14.24 -13.94 -2.88
CA GLU A 246 15.49 -14.11 -3.64
C GLU A 246 15.44 -15.31 -4.57
N ALA A 247 14.92 -16.45 -4.07
CA ALA A 247 14.74 -17.65 -4.90
C ALA A 247 13.77 -17.42 -6.08
N MET A 248 12.78 -16.53 -5.93
CA MET A 248 11.83 -16.20 -7.00
C MET A 248 12.40 -15.23 -8.05
N ILE A 249 13.35 -14.38 -7.66
CA ILE A 249 14.02 -13.44 -8.59
C ILE A 249 15.06 -14.18 -9.45
N GLY A 250 15.68 -15.23 -8.90
CA GLY A 250 16.73 -16.01 -9.57
C GLY A 250 16.21 -17.06 -10.57
N LEU A 251 14.88 -17.17 -10.73
CA LEU A 251 14.21 -18.05 -11.70
C LEU A 251 13.80 -17.25 -12.94
#